data_82a884c93877a7e16e1f98d43ae379ce
#
_entry.id   82a884c93877a7e16e1f98d43ae379ce
#
_cell.length_a   1.000
_cell.length_b   1.000
_cell.length_c   1.000
_cell.angle_alpha   90.00
_cell.angle_beta   90.00
_cell.angle_gamma   90.00
#
_symmetry.space_group_name_H-M   'P 1'
#
loop_
_entity.id
_entity.type
_entity.pdbx_description
1 polymer ?
#
loop_
_entity_poly.entity_id
_entity_poly.type
_entity_poly.pdbx_seq_one_letter_code
_entity_poly.pdbx_strand_id
1 'polypeptide(L)'
;MVNLTIDGKQISVKENTTIMEAAASNGIPIPHLCYLKEINEIAACRVCVVELEGKDRLITSCNNVVKEGMVIHTNSPKVRRHRRTNVELILSQHNCECVTCPRSGNCMLQTVANDLNILDIPYKMKIEKQPWNKEFPLIRDSSKCIKCMRCIQICDKVQSLNIWDVEGTGSRTTVNVSGHKTIEQSDCSLCGQCITHCPVGALRERDDTEKVWDALADPNKIVVTQVAPAVRAAWGEELGFKPGEATVGKILDALKRMGADYVFDTCFSADLTIMEEGTEFIQRFTSGELKDRPMFTSCCPGWLRFAKSQFPHLVKYLSSAKSPQQMFGAVMKTYFAQKLGVKPEQIFTVSVMPCVAKKGEQEMDLFYEEYAGKDIDVVLTTRELVKMIRASHISPETLEDRESDRPMQEGTGAGVIFGATGGVMEAALRSAYFLLKGENPPADAFRSVRAEGFNANHGVQEADFQIDDITVRTAVVSGLGNTRALLNKIEKGEVHYDFVEVMACPGGCVGGGGQPIHDGEELAFERGKNLYQLDESANLRYSHENPDINLLYEEYFEKPNSHKAHMLLHTDHLESMELYGTGYCDYSKK
;
A
#
# COMPACT_ATOMS: atom_id res chain seq x y z
N MET A 1 -3.59 -10.42 36.69
CA MET A 1 -3.86 -8.96 36.67
C MET A 1 -2.84 -8.28 37.55
N VAL A 2 -2.35 -7.13 37.18
CA VAL A 2 -1.38 -6.30 37.91
C VAL A 2 -2.06 -4.98 38.26
N ASN A 3 -2.01 -4.60 39.53
CA ASN A 3 -2.60 -3.35 40.04
C ASN A 3 -1.51 -2.31 40.24
N LEU A 4 -1.72 -1.11 39.70
CA LEU A 4 -0.77 -0.02 39.75
C LEU A 4 -1.50 1.33 39.76
N THR A 5 -0.76 2.39 40.04
CA THR A 5 -1.28 3.76 40.02
C THR A 5 -0.55 4.57 38.94
N ILE A 6 -1.30 5.22 38.02
CA ILE A 6 -0.74 6.17 37.06
C ILE A 6 -1.41 7.53 37.23
N ASP A 7 -0.63 8.56 37.54
CA ASP A 7 -1.09 9.94 37.81
C ASP A 7 -2.25 10.00 38.81
N GLY A 8 -2.17 9.18 39.87
CA GLY A 8 -3.16 9.09 40.94
C GLY A 8 -4.38 8.20 40.61
N LYS A 9 -4.52 7.70 39.40
CA LYS A 9 -5.59 6.77 39.00
C LYS A 9 -5.15 5.33 39.24
N GLN A 10 -5.92 4.58 40.02
CA GLN A 10 -5.70 3.14 40.20
C GLN A 10 -6.22 2.38 38.98
N ILE A 11 -5.41 1.51 38.43
CA ILE A 11 -5.69 0.71 37.22
C ILE A 11 -5.28 -0.73 37.42
N SER A 12 -5.97 -1.64 36.74
CA SER A 12 -5.67 -3.08 36.73
C SER A 12 -5.56 -3.55 35.30
N VAL A 13 -4.41 -4.13 34.94
CA VAL A 13 -4.13 -4.60 33.56
C VAL A 13 -3.56 -6.02 33.57
N LYS A 14 -3.48 -6.64 32.43
CA LYS A 14 -2.86 -7.98 32.26
C LYS A 14 -1.36 -7.93 32.61
N GLU A 15 -0.81 -9.04 33.06
CA GLU A 15 0.65 -9.22 33.15
C GLU A 15 1.31 -9.03 31.79
N ASN A 16 2.57 -8.59 31.79
CA ASN A 16 3.35 -8.28 30.58
C ASN A 16 2.85 -7.08 29.74
N THR A 17 1.88 -6.31 30.23
CA THR A 17 1.48 -5.03 29.60
C THR A 17 2.57 -3.99 29.82
N THR A 18 2.94 -3.21 28.80
CA THR A 18 3.86 -2.09 28.97
C THR A 18 3.20 -0.92 29.71
N ILE A 19 4.01 -0.05 30.32
CA ILE A 19 3.48 1.16 30.99
C ILE A 19 2.73 2.04 29.99
N MET A 20 3.20 2.12 28.74
CA MET A 20 2.56 2.89 27.68
C MET A 20 1.17 2.34 27.34
N GLU A 21 1.04 1.04 27.15
CA GLU A 21 -0.24 0.38 26.87
C GLU A 21 -1.21 0.49 28.05
N ALA A 22 -0.70 0.32 29.27
CA ALA A 22 -1.48 0.48 30.49
C ALA A 22 -2.04 1.91 30.63
N ALA A 23 -1.25 2.92 30.32
CA ALA A 23 -1.67 4.31 30.32
C ALA A 23 -2.70 4.59 29.22
N ALA A 24 -2.41 4.16 27.98
CA ALA A 24 -3.28 4.37 26.81
C ALA A 24 -4.67 3.75 26.99
N SER A 25 -4.75 2.50 27.47
CA SER A 25 -6.03 1.80 27.73
C SER A 25 -6.88 2.46 28.83
N ASN A 26 -6.30 3.40 29.59
CA ASN A 26 -6.98 4.16 30.62
C ASN A 26 -7.14 5.65 30.29
N GLY A 27 -6.92 6.04 29.04
CA GLY A 27 -7.09 7.41 28.55
C GLY A 27 -5.99 8.38 29.00
N ILE A 28 -4.80 7.86 29.35
CA ILE A 28 -3.64 8.67 29.76
C ILE A 28 -2.62 8.66 28.61
N PRO A 29 -2.57 9.71 27.77
CA PRO A 29 -1.65 9.76 26.65
C PRO A 29 -0.21 10.00 27.12
N ILE A 30 0.75 9.21 26.62
CA ILE A 30 2.18 9.43 26.81
C ILE A 30 2.79 9.74 25.44
N PRO A 31 3.35 10.95 25.22
CA PRO A 31 3.92 11.32 23.95
C PRO A 31 5.13 10.45 23.60
N HIS A 32 5.24 10.09 22.32
CA HIS A 32 6.31 9.26 21.78
C HIS A 32 6.59 9.59 20.31
N LEU A 33 7.75 9.15 19.79
CA LEU A 33 8.11 9.32 18.38
C LEU A 33 8.54 8.00 17.72
N CYS A 34 9.21 7.12 18.48
CA CYS A 34 9.73 5.87 17.90
C CYS A 34 8.80 4.67 18.09
N TYR A 35 7.92 4.69 19.07
CA TYR A 35 7.09 3.54 19.42
C TYR A 35 6.11 3.14 18.30
N LEU A 36 6.13 1.85 17.98
CA LEU A 36 5.11 1.13 17.22
C LEU A 36 4.91 -0.20 17.95
N LYS A 37 3.69 -0.47 18.37
CA LYS A 37 3.36 -1.68 19.13
C LYS A 37 3.84 -2.94 18.40
N GLU A 38 4.52 -3.85 19.11
CA GLU A 38 5.06 -5.12 18.61
C GLU A 38 6.13 -4.98 17.49
N ILE A 39 6.20 -3.84 16.83
CA ILE A 39 7.14 -3.58 15.73
C ILE A 39 8.39 -2.86 16.22
N ASN A 40 8.25 -1.71 16.90
CA ASN A 40 9.40 -0.89 17.32
C ASN A 40 9.27 -0.38 18.77
N GLU A 41 9.73 -1.18 19.73
CA GLU A 41 9.68 -0.90 21.16
C GLU A 41 11.09 -0.69 21.76
N ILE A 42 11.97 -0.07 20.99
CA ILE A 42 13.42 0.04 21.30
C ILE A 42 13.79 1.25 22.18
N ALA A 43 12.84 2.10 22.51
CA ALA A 43 13.02 3.32 23.32
C ALA A 43 14.11 4.28 22.80
N ALA A 44 14.31 4.39 21.48
CA ALA A 44 15.34 5.22 20.86
C ALA A 44 15.17 6.72 21.13
N CYS A 45 13.97 7.27 21.03
CA CYS A 45 13.71 8.71 21.11
C CYS A 45 13.68 9.27 22.55
N ARG A 46 13.45 8.44 23.57
CA ARG A 46 13.36 8.83 24.99
C ARG A 46 12.30 9.93 25.28
N VAL A 47 11.32 10.11 24.42
CA VAL A 47 10.21 11.07 24.62
C VAL A 47 9.17 10.49 25.60
N CYS A 48 8.99 9.17 25.61
CA CYS A 48 8.03 8.47 26.45
C CYS A 48 8.47 8.24 27.91
N VAL A 49 9.44 9.00 28.39
CA VAL A 49 9.92 8.86 29.78
C VAL A 49 8.85 9.18 30.80
N VAL A 50 8.83 8.41 31.89
CA VAL A 50 7.96 8.57 33.07
C VAL A 50 8.75 8.46 34.35
N GLU A 51 8.23 9.00 35.44
CA GLU A 51 8.81 8.91 36.77
C GLU A 51 8.15 7.76 37.56
N LEU A 52 8.98 6.91 38.12
CA LEU A 52 8.54 5.85 39.03
C LEU A 52 8.83 6.28 40.47
N GLU A 53 7.79 6.31 41.30
CA GLU A 53 7.93 6.71 42.71
C GLU A 53 8.95 5.83 43.43
N GLY A 54 9.78 6.44 44.26
CA GLY A 54 10.88 5.76 44.94
C GLY A 54 12.11 5.43 44.07
N LYS A 55 12.14 5.87 42.77
CA LYS A 55 13.31 5.75 41.90
C LYS A 55 13.83 7.12 41.49
N ASP A 56 15.14 7.29 41.57
CA ASP A 56 15.75 8.57 41.20
C ASP A 56 15.85 8.77 39.68
N ARG A 57 15.84 7.69 38.91
CA ARG A 57 15.93 7.73 37.43
C ARG A 57 14.57 7.65 36.77
N LEU A 58 14.40 8.36 35.64
CA LEU A 58 13.28 8.16 34.74
C LEU A 58 13.43 6.86 33.91
N ILE A 59 12.30 6.24 33.62
CA ILE A 59 12.25 5.04 32.76
C ILE A 59 11.39 5.31 31.51
N THR A 60 11.60 4.57 30.45
CA THR A 60 10.79 4.67 29.23
C THR A 60 9.54 3.81 29.37
N SER A 61 8.37 4.35 29.02
CA SER A 61 7.09 3.63 29.17
C SER A 61 6.86 2.60 28.07
N CYS A 62 7.44 2.79 26.87
CA CYS A 62 7.18 1.97 25.69
C CYS A 62 7.77 0.54 25.75
N ASN A 63 8.76 0.30 26.61
CA ASN A 63 9.46 -0.99 26.72
C ASN A 63 9.67 -1.47 28.17
N ASN A 64 9.03 -0.83 29.13
CA ASN A 64 9.02 -1.28 30.52
C ASN A 64 7.64 -1.82 30.88
N VAL A 65 7.61 -3.05 31.38
CA VAL A 65 6.41 -3.78 31.78
C VAL A 65 5.98 -3.32 33.15
N VAL A 66 4.66 -3.23 33.37
CA VAL A 66 4.07 -2.90 34.69
C VAL A 66 4.36 -3.99 35.73
N LYS A 67 4.45 -3.58 36.98
CA LYS A 67 4.58 -4.48 38.15
C LYS A 67 3.61 -4.07 39.24
N GLU A 68 3.23 -5.03 40.09
CA GLU A 68 2.31 -4.81 41.21
C GLU A 68 2.79 -3.68 42.10
N GLY A 69 1.87 -2.78 42.43
CA GLY A 69 2.11 -1.65 43.33
C GLY A 69 2.94 -0.51 42.73
N MET A 70 3.27 -0.49 41.44
CA MET A 70 3.95 0.65 40.82
C MET A 70 3.12 1.93 40.94
N VAL A 71 3.78 3.04 41.30
CA VAL A 71 3.22 4.39 41.27
C VAL A 71 4.00 5.19 40.24
N ILE A 72 3.31 5.63 39.19
CA ILE A 72 3.92 6.23 38.00
C ILE A 72 3.36 7.63 37.77
N HIS A 73 4.25 8.58 37.50
CA HIS A 73 3.90 9.95 37.12
C HIS A 73 4.32 10.20 35.67
N THR A 74 3.33 10.45 34.79
CA THR A 74 3.59 10.64 33.36
C THR A 74 3.95 12.08 33.01
N ASN A 75 3.67 13.04 33.91
CA ASN A 75 3.84 14.47 33.59
C ASN A 75 4.34 15.29 34.80
N SER A 76 5.26 14.75 35.64
CA SER A 76 5.90 15.51 36.71
C SER A 76 6.83 16.61 36.16
N PRO A 77 7.23 17.63 36.96
CA PRO A 77 8.20 18.64 36.54
C PRO A 77 9.53 18.03 36.01
N LYS A 78 9.97 16.92 36.61
CA LYS A 78 11.17 16.19 36.21
C LYS A 78 10.98 15.56 34.84
N VAL A 79 9.84 14.90 34.61
CA VAL A 79 9.48 14.30 33.31
C VAL A 79 9.40 15.36 32.23
N ARG A 80 8.67 16.46 32.44
CA ARG A 80 8.54 17.56 31.46
C ARG A 80 9.88 18.13 31.03
N ARG A 81 10.79 18.39 31.99
CA ARG A 81 12.13 18.91 31.69
C ARG A 81 12.95 17.96 30.82
N HIS A 82 12.97 16.66 31.17
CA HIS A 82 13.73 15.66 30.41
C HIS A 82 13.15 15.42 29.02
N ARG A 83 11.83 15.36 28.91
CA ARG A 83 11.14 15.20 27.62
C ARG A 83 11.42 16.38 26.70
N ARG A 84 11.33 17.61 27.21
CA ARG A 84 11.66 18.82 26.48
C ARG A 84 13.11 18.79 25.97
N THR A 85 14.08 18.49 26.83
CA THR A 85 15.49 18.37 26.45
C THR A 85 15.71 17.33 25.37
N ASN A 86 15.06 16.16 25.46
CA ASN A 86 15.17 15.11 24.44
C ASN A 86 14.63 15.60 23.07
N VAL A 87 13.50 16.30 23.04
CA VAL A 87 12.93 16.83 21.79
C VAL A 87 13.79 17.96 21.25
N GLU A 88 14.30 18.87 22.07
CA GLU A 88 15.24 19.92 21.64
C GLU A 88 16.52 19.33 21.02
N LEU A 89 17.05 18.24 21.58
CA LEU A 89 18.19 17.53 21.01
C LEU A 89 17.85 16.87 19.64
N ILE A 90 16.64 16.30 19.50
CA ILE A 90 16.17 15.79 18.21
C ILE A 90 16.07 16.93 17.18
N LEU A 91 15.46 18.04 17.57
CA LEU A 91 15.29 19.21 16.69
C LEU A 91 16.64 19.81 16.26
N SER A 92 17.67 19.75 17.11
CA SER A 92 19.02 20.25 16.75
C SER A 92 19.69 19.47 15.61
N GLN A 93 19.18 18.28 15.27
CA GLN A 93 19.64 17.43 14.16
C GLN A 93 18.58 17.26 13.05
N HIS A 94 17.50 18.03 13.10
CA HIS A 94 16.39 17.96 12.16
C HIS A 94 16.27 19.26 11.35
N ASN A 95 16.08 19.13 10.03
CA ASN A 95 15.76 20.28 9.19
C ASN A 95 14.32 20.73 9.45
N CYS A 96 14.16 21.82 10.17
CA CYS A 96 12.87 22.38 10.59
C CYS A 96 12.18 23.26 9.54
N GLU A 97 12.50 23.13 8.26
CA GLU A 97 11.78 23.79 7.16
C GLU A 97 10.39 23.18 6.97
N CYS A 98 9.49 23.43 7.93
CA CYS A 98 8.19 22.80 7.98
C CYS A 98 7.24 23.22 6.85
N VAL A 99 7.33 24.47 6.38
CA VAL A 99 6.46 25.03 5.34
C VAL A 99 6.57 24.25 4.02
N THR A 100 7.77 23.80 3.66
CA THR A 100 8.04 23.01 2.45
C THR A 100 8.08 21.49 2.71
N CYS A 101 7.76 21.06 3.91
CA CYS A 101 7.84 19.66 4.30
C CYS A 101 6.58 18.89 3.85
N PRO A 102 6.70 17.69 3.26
CA PRO A 102 5.55 16.88 2.86
C PRO A 102 4.66 16.44 4.05
N ARG A 103 5.17 16.53 5.28
CA ARG A 103 4.43 16.23 6.52
C ARG A 103 4.03 17.50 7.28
N SER A 104 4.00 18.66 6.63
CA SER A 104 3.53 19.92 7.25
C SER A 104 2.05 19.78 7.67
N GLY A 105 1.76 20.08 8.92
CA GLY A 105 0.41 19.92 9.49
C GLY A 105 0.03 18.48 9.87
N ASN A 106 0.82 17.48 9.49
CA ASN A 106 0.64 16.07 9.86
C ASN A 106 2.01 15.46 10.21
N CYS A 107 2.62 15.88 11.33
CA CYS A 107 3.96 15.48 11.76
C CYS A 107 4.01 15.29 13.27
N MET A 108 4.29 14.06 13.73
CA MET A 108 4.40 13.76 15.16
C MET A 108 5.43 14.63 15.88
N LEU A 109 6.58 14.92 15.25
CA LEU A 109 7.60 15.76 15.87
C LEU A 109 7.12 17.20 16.05
N GLN A 110 6.42 17.76 15.07
CA GLN A 110 5.83 19.10 15.13
C GLN A 110 4.78 19.17 16.24
N THR A 111 3.89 18.19 16.31
CA THR A 111 2.87 18.10 17.38
C THR A 111 3.52 18.04 18.77
N VAL A 112 4.47 17.13 18.97
CA VAL A 112 5.15 16.98 20.28
C VAL A 112 5.95 18.23 20.65
N ALA A 113 6.59 18.89 19.68
CA ALA A 113 7.31 20.14 19.94
C ALA A 113 6.37 21.28 20.36
N ASN A 114 5.22 21.41 19.70
CA ASN A 114 4.19 22.38 20.04
C ASN A 114 3.58 22.11 21.44
N ASP A 115 3.24 20.86 21.74
CA ASP A 115 2.69 20.46 23.06
C ASP A 115 3.66 20.74 24.21
N LEU A 116 4.97 20.68 23.95
CA LEU A 116 6.02 21.00 24.91
C LEU A 116 6.37 22.49 24.94
N ASN A 117 5.69 23.32 24.15
CA ASN A 117 5.96 24.75 23.99
C ASN A 117 7.43 25.06 23.72
N ILE A 118 8.04 24.33 22.75
CA ILE A 118 9.43 24.56 22.33
C ILE A 118 9.43 25.68 21.29
N LEU A 119 9.91 26.85 21.68
CA LEU A 119 9.99 28.03 20.82
C LEU A 119 11.40 28.23 20.24
N ASP A 120 12.43 27.78 20.98
CA ASP A 120 13.83 27.92 20.61
C ASP A 120 14.57 26.58 20.74
N ILE A 121 15.61 26.40 19.93
CA ILE A 121 16.50 25.25 20.00
C ILE A 121 17.83 25.72 20.62
N PRO A 122 18.10 25.43 21.92
CA PRO A 122 19.28 25.97 22.61
C PRO A 122 20.59 25.27 22.21
N TYR A 123 20.53 24.24 21.38
CA TYR A 123 21.68 23.48 20.95
C TYR A 123 22.14 23.86 19.55
N LYS A 124 23.45 23.77 19.30
CA LYS A 124 24.01 24.03 17.97
C LYS A 124 23.42 23.02 16.97
N MET A 125 22.80 23.55 15.93
CA MET A 125 22.23 22.74 14.86
C MET A 125 23.35 22.06 14.06
N LYS A 126 23.19 20.76 13.82
CA LYS A 126 24.06 19.96 12.98
C LYS A 126 23.20 19.08 12.06
N ILE A 127 22.97 19.58 10.86
CA ILE A 127 22.14 18.92 9.85
C ILE A 127 23.09 18.30 8.82
N GLU A 128 22.96 16.98 8.63
CA GLU A 128 23.68 16.25 7.59
C GLU A 128 22.72 15.84 6.49
N LYS A 129 23.02 16.19 5.24
CA LYS A 129 22.26 15.81 4.07
C LYS A 129 23.09 14.85 3.22
N GLN A 130 22.52 13.69 2.95
CA GLN A 130 23.13 12.69 2.07
C GLN A 130 22.47 12.73 0.69
N PRO A 131 23.23 12.44 -0.39
CA PRO A 131 22.67 12.36 -1.73
C PRO A 131 21.61 11.25 -1.81
N TRP A 132 20.61 11.46 -2.66
CA TRP A 132 19.55 10.50 -2.94
C TRP A 132 19.11 10.65 -4.40
N ASN A 133 18.85 9.53 -5.07
CA ASN A 133 18.28 9.56 -6.41
C ASN A 133 16.83 10.06 -6.36
N LYS A 134 16.56 11.19 -6.99
CA LYS A 134 15.24 11.83 -6.99
C LYS A 134 14.28 11.21 -8.02
N GLU A 135 14.81 10.45 -8.97
CA GLU A 135 14.00 9.76 -9.98
C GLU A 135 13.42 8.44 -9.43
N PHE A 136 14.01 7.89 -8.36
CA PHE A 136 13.49 6.69 -7.75
C PHE A 136 12.11 6.93 -7.09
N PRO A 137 11.14 5.99 -7.20
CA PRO A 137 9.78 6.19 -6.68
C PRO A 137 9.68 6.48 -5.18
N LEU A 138 10.69 6.05 -4.39
CA LEU A 138 10.79 6.32 -2.96
C LEU A 138 11.90 7.35 -2.72
N ILE A 139 11.57 8.46 -2.07
CA ILE A 139 12.48 9.55 -1.75
C ILE A 139 12.84 9.53 -0.27
N ARG A 140 14.13 9.71 0.03
CA ARG A 140 14.64 9.89 1.38
C ARG A 140 15.34 11.25 1.52
N ASP A 141 14.95 11.99 2.54
CA ASP A 141 15.66 13.19 3.02
C ASP A 141 16.28 12.92 4.38
N SER A 142 17.59 12.64 4.40
CA SER A 142 18.34 12.35 5.62
C SER A 142 18.36 13.50 6.61
N SER A 143 18.23 14.75 6.13
CA SER A 143 18.22 15.96 6.97
C SER A 143 16.98 16.03 7.89
N LYS A 144 15.92 15.32 7.53
CA LYS A 144 14.67 15.22 8.32
C LYS A 144 14.58 13.96 9.18
N CYS A 145 15.58 13.06 9.10
CA CYS A 145 15.55 11.80 9.84
C CYS A 145 15.83 12.00 11.33
N ILE A 146 14.89 11.59 12.19
CA ILE A 146 15.02 11.63 13.66
C ILE A 146 15.59 10.34 14.26
N LYS A 147 16.03 9.39 13.43
CA LYS A 147 16.69 8.15 13.84
C LYS A 147 15.81 7.30 14.78
N CYS A 148 14.51 7.28 14.53
CA CYS A 148 13.54 6.53 15.33
C CYS A 148 13.54 5.02 15.06
N MET A 149 14.18 4.57 13.98
CA MET A 149 14.33 3.18 13.52
C MET A 149 13.00 2.51 13.08
N ARG A 150 11.88 3.21 12.97
CA ARG A 150 10.62 2.63 12.53
C ARG A 150 10.73 1.99 11.14
N CYS A 151 11.38 2.67 10.17
CA CYS A 151 11.56 2.16 8.81
C CYS A 151 12.41 0.88 8.77
N ILE A 152 13.40 0.75 9.64
CA ILE A 152 14.19 -0.48 9.78
C ILE A 152 13.28 -1.61 10.25
N GLN A 153 12.58 -1.41 11.38
CA GLN A 153 11.81 -2.46 12.02
C GLN A 153 10.59 -2.90 11.19
N ILE A 154 9.90 -1.98 10.50
CA ILE A 154 8.79 -2.36 9.63
C ILE A 154 9.29 -3.14 8.40
N CYS A 155 10.45 -2.75 7.85
CA CYS A 155 11.04 -3.42 6.71
C CYS A 155 11.58 -4.81 7.07
N ASP A 156 12.14 -4.97 8.26
CA ASP A 156 12.65 -6.23 8.77
C ASP A 156 11.52 -7.17 9.23
N LYS A 157 10.73 -6.75 10.22
CA LYS A 157 9.78 -7.63 10.88
C LYS A 157 8.52 -7.92 10.07
N VAL A 158 8.01 -6.92 9.34
CA VAL A 158 6.75 -7.06 8.59
C VAL A 158 6.99 -7.41 7.14
N GLN A 159 7.99 -6.81 6.50
CA GLN A 159 8.29 -7.05 5.08
C GLN A 159 9.43 -8.05 4.83
N SER A 160 10.21 -8.37 5.86
CA SER A 160 11.33 -9.35 5.75
C SER A 160 12.32 -9.06 4.61
N LEU A 161 12.62 -7.75 4.37
CA LEU A 161 13.46 -7.29 3.27
C LEU A 161 14.81 -6.69 3.70
N ASN A 162 14.92 -6.17 4.93
CA ASN A 162 16.14 -5.58 5.50
C ASN A 162 16.81 -4.51 4.63
N ILE A 163 15.99 -3.64 3.98
CA ILE A 163 16.50 -2.59 3.09
C ILE A 163 17.21 -1.48 3.86
N TRP A 164 16.77 -1.19 5.09
CA TRP A 164 17.26 -0.09 5.90
C TRP A 164 18.12 -0.59 7.04
N ASP A 165 19.23 0.12 7.32
CA ASP A 165 20.11 -0.17 8.45
C ASP A 165 20.69 1.11 9.05
N VAL A 166 21.32 0.98 10.21
CA VAL A 166 22.03 2.06 10.91
C VAL A 166 23.44 2.19 10.36
N GLU A 167 23.81 3.39 9.96
CA GLU A 167 25.16 3.73 9.51
C GLU A 167 25.80 4.79 10.39
N GLY A 168 27.11 4.71 10.59
CA GLY A 168 27.88 5.64 11.41
C GLY A 168 27.70 5.44 12.91
N THR A 169 28.36 6.30 13.70
CA THR A 169 28.35 6.25 15.17
C THR A 169 28.23 7.64 15.78
N GLY A 170 27.69 7.73 16.99
CA GLY A 170 27.52 8.98 17.73
C GLY A 170 26.67 9.99 16.97
N SER A 171 27.12 11.24 16.85
CA SER A 171 26.40 12.30 16.14
C SER A 171 26.30 12.08 14.63
N ARG A 172 27.09 11.16 14.06
CA ARG A 172 27.07 10.80 12.64
C ARG A 172 26.15 9.64 12.34
N THR A 173 25.48 9.08 13.35
CA THR A 173 24.50 8.02 13.14
C THR A 173 23.41 8.49 12.20
N THR A 174 23.12 7.69 11.19
CA THR A 174 22.01 7.89 10.25
C THR A 174 21.36 6.54 9.93
N VAL A 175 20.15 6.57 9.37
CA VAL A 175 19.53 5.40 8.77
C VAL A 175 19.79 5.47 7.27
N ASN A 176 20.35 4.44 6.69
CA ASN A 176 20.65 4.36 5.26
C ASN A 176 20.29 2.99 4.67
N VAL A 177 20.53 2.80 3.37
CA VAL A 177 20.34 1.51 2.72
C VAL A 177 21.41 0.52 3.23
N SER A 178 20.99 -0.69 3.57
CA SER A 178 21.85 -1.74 4.11
C SER A 178 23.03 -2.05 3.18
N GLY A 179 24.20 -2.36 3.76
CA GLY A 179 25.37 -2.80 3.03
C GLY A 179 26.02 -1.70 2.18
N HIS A 180 25.82 -0.42 2.50
CA HIS A 180 26.34 0.74 1.76
C HIS A 180 25.92 0.77 0.27
N LYS A 181 24.78 0.13 -0.05
CA LYS A 181 24.18 0.14 -1.40
C LYS A 181 23.44 1.44 -1.65
N THR A 182 23.22 1.76 -2.93
CA THR A 182 22.17 2.71 -3.31
C THR A 182 20.82 2.02 -3.26
N ILE A 183 19.72 2.78 -3.26
CA ILE A 183 18.38 2.18 -3.18
C ILE A 183 18.05 1.33 -4.42
N GLU A 184 18.57 1.72 -5.58
CA GLU A 184 18.43 1.01 -6.85
C GLU A 184 19.15 -0.36 -6.82
N GLN A 185 20.24 -0.47 -6.08
CA GLN A 185 21.00 -1.72 -5.91
C GLN A 185 20.40 -2.65 -4.86
N SER A 186 19.32 -2.22 -4.21
CA SER A 186 18.68 -3.01 -3.15
C SER A 186 17.47 -3.78 -3.69
N ASP A 187 17.10 -4.83 -2.98
CA ASP A 187 15.90 -5.64 -3.28
C ASP A 187 14.61 -4.96 -2.75
N CYS A 188 14.53 -3.62 -2.79
CA CYS A 188 13.38 -2.88 -2.31
C CYS A 188 12.14 -3.21 -3.14
N SER A 189 11.09 -3.69 -2.50
CA SER A 189 9.80 -4.02 -3.16
C SER A 189 8.93 -2.80 -3.46
N LEU A 190 9.37 -1.58 -3.08
CA LEU A 190 8.58 -0.33 -3.20
C LEU A 190 7.22 -0.36 -2.48
N CYS A 191 7.01 -1.24 -1.50
CA CYS A 191 5.75 -1.36 -0.76
C CYS A 191 5.33 -0.06 -0.04
N GLY A 192 6.27 0.86 0.24
CA GLY A 192 6.01 2.15 0.88
C GLY A 192 5.68 2.08 2.38
N GLN A 193 5.75 0.91 3.03
CA GLN A 193 5.44 0.78 4.45
C GLN A 193 6.39 1.60 5.34
N CYS A 194 7.62 1.81 4.91
CA CYS A 194 8.55 2.71 5.58
C CYS A 194 8.12 4.19 5.50
N ILE A 195 7.35 4.59 4.49
CA ILE A 195 6.78 5.95 4.34
C ILE A 195 5.65 6.15 5.34
N THR A 196 4.66 5.24 5.34
CA THR A 196 3.46 5.34 6.20
C THR A 196 3.80 5.31 7.69
N HIS A 197 4.89 4.63 8.06
CA HIS A 197 5.36 4.53 9.45
C HIS A 197 6.41 5.59 9.84
N CYS A 198 6.86 6.43 8.90
CA CYS A 198 7.81 7.51 9.22
C CYS A 198 7.09 8.64 9.98
N PRO A 199 7.49 8.97 11.23
CA PRO A 199 6.80 9.98 12.04
C PRO A 199 7.09 11.42 11.59
N VAL A 200 7.96 11.59 10.59
CA VAL A 200 8.38 12.87 10.03
C VAL A 200 8.49 12.80 8.50
N GLY A 201 8.83 13.90 7.83
CA GLY A 201 8.96 13.96 6.38
C GLY A 201 10.29 13.44 5.81
N ALA A 202 10.93 12.46 6.47
CA ALA A 202 12.21 11.90 6.00
C ALA A 202 12.05 10.88 4.85
N LEU A 203 10.91 10.23 4.75
CA LEU A 203 10.57 9.30 3.68
C LEU A 203 9.25 9.73 3.06
N ARG A 204 9.19 9.70 1.72
CA ARG A 204 8.00 10.02 0.94
C ARG A 204 8.06 9.34 -0.42
N GLU A 205 6.96 9.33 -1.13
CA GLU A 205 6.91 9.05 -2.56
C GLU A 205 7.60 10.15 -3.38
N ARG A 206 8.05 9.82 -4.61
CA ARG A 206 8.39 10.82 -5.61
C ARG A 206 7.11 11.58 -5.97
N ASP A 207 7.22 12.89 -6.10
CA ASP A 207 6.11 13.75 -6.49
C ASP A 207 6.06 13.84 -8.03
N ASP A 208 4.98 13.30 -8.60
CA ASP A 208 4.75 13.30 -10.06
C ASP A 208 3.60 14.24 -10.46
N THR A 209 3.12 15.10 -9.55
CA THR A 209 1.97 16.01 -9.80
C THR A 209 2.24 16.99 -10.93
N GLU A 210 3.46 17.53 -11.05
CA GLU A 210 3.84 18.46 -12.12
C GLU A 210 3.70 17.82 -13.51
N LYS A 211 4.04 16.53 -13.67
CA LYS A 211 3.87 15.82 -14.94
C LYS A 211 2.41 15.78 -15.39
N VAL A 212 1.49 15.69 -14.42
CA VAL A 212 0.05 15.71 -14.70
C VAL A 212 -0.40 17.13 -15.03
N TRP A 213 0.05 18.16 -14.30
CA TRP A 213 -0.26 19.54 -14.63
C TRP A 213 0.23 19.94 -16.02
N ASP A 214 1.43 19.53 -16.40
CA ASP A 214 1.98 19.77 -17.74
C ASP A 214 1.12 19.08 -18.82
N ALA A 215 0.66 17.84 -18.57
CA ALA A 215 -0.20 17.13 -19.50
C ALA A 215 -1.59 17.77 -19.64
N LEU A 216 -2.19 18.21 -18.54
CA LEU A 216 -3.48 18.92 -18.53
C LEU A 216 -3.42 20.27 -19.26
N ALA A 217 -2.25 20.89 -19.31
CA ALA A 217 -2.02 22.16 -20.02
C ALA A 217 -1.66 21.98 -21.51
N ASP A 218 -1.32 20.77 -21.94
CA ASP A 218 -0.91 20.49 -23.34
C ASP A 218 -2.14 20.20 -24.22
N PRO A 219 -2.49 21.11 -25.16
CA PRO A 219 -3.67 20.92 -26.02
C PRO A 219 -3.55 19.75 -27.03
N ASN A 220 -2.36 19.16 -27.16
CA ASN A 220 -2.14 18.00 -28.05
C ASN A 220 -2.36 16.67 -27.32
N LYS A 221 -2.59 16.69 -26.01
CA LYS A 221 -2.82 15.50 -25.21
C LYS A 221 -4.27 15.38 -24.80
N ILE A 222 -4.75 14.16 -24.79
CA ILE A 222 -6.03 13.76 -24.23
C ILE A 222 -5.72 13.07 -22.91
N VAL A 223 -5.99 13.75 -21.80
CA VAL A 223 -5.68 13.23 -20.48
C VAL A 223 -6.78 12.31 -19.99
N VAL A 224 -6.43 11.05 -19.83
CA VAL A 224 -7.33 9.97 -19.39
C VAL A 224 -6.90 9.49 -18.02
N THR A 225 -7.80 9.51 -17.05
CA THR A 225 -7.49 9.14 -15.67
C THR A 225 -8.25 7.90 -15.22
N GLN A 226 -7.61 7.08 -14.39
CA GLN A 226 -8.26 5.97 -13.68
C GLN A 226 -8.02 6.08 -12.17
N VAL A 227 -8.98 5.59 -11.37
CA VAL A 227 -8.93 5.62 -9.90
C VAL A 227 -9.06 4.21 -9.35
N ALA A 228 -8.03 3.74 -8.62
CA ALA A 228 -8.03 2.41 -8.04
C ALA A 228 -9.10 2.22 -6.95
N PRO A 229 -9.65 0.99 -6.80
CA PRO A 229 -10.71 0.69 -5.82
C PRO A 229 -10.37 1.13 -4.39
N ALA A 230 -9.14 0.91 -3.93
CA ALA A 230 -8.72 1.23 -2.56
C ALA A 230 -8.58 2.75 -2.31
N VAL A 231 -8.48 3.59 -3.35
CA VAL A 231 -8.38 5.06 -3.17
C VAL A 231 -9.65 5.60 -2.56
N ARG A 232 -10.83 5.12 -3.01
CA ARG A 232 -12.15 5.56 -2.49
C ARG A 232 -12.32 5.34 -0.99
N ALA A 233 -11.60 4.37 -0.42
CA ALA A 233 -11.70 4.06 1.00
C ALA A 233 -10.95 5.03 1.91
N ALA A 234 -10.08 5.92 1.36
CA ALA A 234 -9.15 6.70 2.18
C ALA A 234 -8.97 8.17 1.78
N TRP A 235 -9.23 8.56 0.52
CA TRP A 235 -8.90 9.91 0.02
C TRP A 235 -9.58 11.05 0.80
N GLY A 236 -10.77 10.79 1.34
CA GLY A 236 -11.55 11.77 2.09
C GLY A 236 -11.02 12.05 3.50
N GLU A 237 -10.15 11.18 4.05
CA GLU A 237 -9.66 11.28 5.43
C GLU A 237 -8.92 12.60 5.69
N GLU A 238 -8.12 13.07 4.73
CA GLU A 238 -7.39 14.35 4.84
C GLU A 238 -8.20 15.58 4.40
N LEU A 239 -9.40 15.38 3.82
CA LEU A 239 -10.26 16.46 3.33
C LEU A 239 -11.47 16.72 4.24
N GLY A 240 -11.57 16.00 5.37
CA GLY A 240 -12.60 16.21 6.37
C GLY A 240 -13.97 15.57 6.05
N PHE A 241 -14.02 14.65 5.08
CA PHE A 241 -15.23 13.87 4.82
C PHE A 241 -15.55 12.92 5.97
N LYS A 242 -16.83 12.75 6.24
CA LYS A 242 -17.30 11.69 7.14
C LYS A 242 -17.23 10.33 6.42
N PRO A 243 -17.18 9.22 7.19
CA PRO A 243 -17.26 7.88 6.59
C PRO A 243 -18.48 7.75 5.68
N GLY A 244 -18.28 7.24 4.46
CA GLY A 244 -19.31 7.08 3.45
C GLY A 244 -19.62 8.31 2.58
N GLU A 245 -19.12 9.49 2.91
CA GLU A 245 -19.32 10.71 2.09
C GLU A 245 -18.30 10.83 0.94
N ALA A 246 -17.14 10.20 1.09
CA ALA A 246 -16.03 10.26 0.14
C ALA A 246 -16.16 9.18 -0.95
N THR A 247 -17.13 9.33 -1.84
CA THR A 247 -17.42 8.39 -2.93
C THR A 247 -16.37 8.45 -4.05
N VAL A 248 -16.32 7.43 -4.92
CA VAL A 248 -15.50 7.47 -6.13
C VAL A 248 -16.00 8.53 -7.11
N GLY A 249 -17.32 8.72 -7.22
CA GLY A 249 -17.91 9.73 -8.10
C GLY A 249 -17.42 11.14 -7.82
N LYS A 250 -17.21 11.49 -6.55
CA LYS A 250 -16.60 12.78 -6.17
C LYS A 250 -15.14 12.91 -6.56
N ILE A 251 -14.37 11.80 -6.58
CA ILE A 251 -13.00 11.82 -7.11
C ILE A 251 -13.03 12.11 -8.61
N LEU A 252 -13.92 11.43 -9.35
CA LEU A 252 -14.08 11.63 -10.79
C LEU A 252 -14.50 13.07 -11.12
N ASP A 253 -15.38 13.67 -10.33
CA ASP A 253 -15.76 15.08 -10.46
C ASP A 253 -14.57 16.02 -10.19
N ALA A 254 -13.79 15.76 -9.15
CA ALA A 254 -12.57 16.53 -8.87
C ALA A 254 -11.57 16.47 -10.03
N LEU A 255 -11.31 15.29 -10.59
CA LEU A 255 -10.42 15.11 -11.74
C LEU A 255 -10.92 15.86 -12.99
N LYS A 256 -12.22 15.82 -13.26
CA LYS A 256 -12.84 16.61 -14.35
C LYS A 256 -12.68 18.11 -14.13
N ARG A 257 -12.92 18.60 -12.92
CA ARG A 257 -12.75 20.02 -12.58
C ARG A 257 -11.28 20.47 -12.69
N MET A 258 -10.33 19.56 -12.52
CA MET A 258 -8.91 19.82 -12.76
C MET A 258 -8.52 19.82 -14.25
N GLY A 259 -9.41 19.38 -15.14
CA GLY A 259 -9.23 19.44 -16.58
C GLY A 259 -8.99 18.09 -17.27
N ALA A 260 -9.16 16.95 -16.59
CA ALA A 260 -9.07 15.64 -17.24
C ALA A 260 -10.16 15.48 -18.33
N ASP A 261 -9.76 15.03 -19.52
CA ASP A 261 -10.67 14.82 -20.65
C ASP A 261 -11.61 13.64 -20.39
N TYR A 262 -11.07 12.55 -19.85
CA TYR A 262 -11.84 11.36 -19.49
C TYR A 262 -11.44 10.83 -18.11
N VAL A 263 -12.44 10.36 -17.36
CA VAL A 263 -12.28 9.85 -16.01
C VAL A 263 -12.96 8.49 -15.86
N PHE A 264 -12.24 7.52 -15.32
CA PHE A 264 -12.69 6.13 -15.20
C PHE A 264 -12.42 5.55 -13.81
N ASP A 265 -13.18 4.51 -13.49
CA ASP A 265 -12.94 3.65 -12.33
C ASP A 265 -12.12 2.42 -12.76
N THR A 266 -11.00 2.16 -12.07
CA THR A 266 -10.18 0.96 -12.31
C THR A 266 -10.95 -0.35 -12.03
N CYS A 267 -12.15 -0.29 -11.40
CA CYS A 267 -13.00 -1.47 -11.25
C CYS A 267 -13.32 -2.13 -12.59
N PHE A 268 -13.50 -1.37 -13.67
CA PHE A 268 -13.64 -1.91 -15.01
C PHE A 268 -12.45 -2.83 -15.40
N SER A 269 -11.23 -2.33 -15.28
CA SER A 269 -10.04 -3.13 -15.64
C SER A 269 -9.71 -4.21 -14.59
N ALA A 270 -10.19 -4.09 -13.35
CA ALA A 270 -10.15 -5.17 -12.38
C ALA A 270 -11.05 -6.32 -12.82
N ASP A 271 -12.27 -6.03 -13.31
CA ASP A 271 -13.15 -7.04 -13.90
C ASP A 271 -12.51 -7.70 -15.12
N LEU A 272 -11.85 -6.92 -16.00
CA LEU A 272 -11.10 -7.45 -17.14
C LEU A 272 -9.98 -8.40 -16.69
N THR A 273 -9.22 -8.01 -15.65
CA THR A 273 -8.17 -8.86 -15.09
C THR A 273 -8.74 -10.20 -14.57
N ILE A 274 -9.89 -10.18 -13.90
CA ILE A 274 -10.54 -11.41 -13.43
C ILE A 274 -10.93 -12.31 -14.59
N MET A 275 -11.42 -11.78 -15.69
CA MET A 275 -11.77 -12.60 -16.85
C MET A 275 -10.55 -13.27 -17.48
N GLU A 276 -9.43 -12.57 -17.59
CA GLU A 276 -8.17 -13.10 -18.10
C GLU A 276 -7.50 -14.08 -17.11
N GLU A 277 -7.27 -13.64 -15.86
CA GLU A 277 -6.59 -14.44 -14.83
C GLU A 277 -7.42 -15.66 -14.40
N GLY A 278 -8.74 -15.52 -14.26
CA GLY A 278 -9.64 -16.62 -13.94
C GLY A 278 -9.68 -17.67 -15.05
N THR A 279 -9.67 -17.24 -16.32
CA THR A 279 -9.59 -18.16 -17.48
C THR A 279 -8.21 -18.84 -17.53
N GLU A 280 -7.12 -18.14 -17.29
CA GLU A 280 -5.78 -18.72 -17.18
C GLU A 280 -5.71 -19.75 -16.05
N PHE A 281 -6.25 -19.43 -14.87
CA PHE A 281 -6.30 -20.36 -13.74
C PHE A 281 -7.00 -21.66 -14.10
N ILE A 282 -8.19 -21.60 -14.71
CA ILE A 282 -8.95 -22.79 -15.12
C ILE A 282 -8.14 -23.62 -16.11
N GLN A 283 -7.51 -23.00 -17.10
CA GLN A 283 -6.70 -23.69 -18.12
C GLN A 283 -5.51 -24.42 -17.47
N ARG A 284 -4.75 -23.76 -16.60
CA ARG A 284 -3.58 -24.32 -15.91
C ARG A 284 -3.98 -25.40 -14.89
N PHE A 285 -5.11 -25.20 -14.20
CA PHE A 285 -5.65 -26.16 -13.25
C PHE A 285 -6.11 -27.46 -13.96
N THR A 286 -6.91 -27.33 -15.01
CA THR A 286 -7.47 -28.48 -15.76
C THR A 286 -6.41 -29.23 -16.56
N SER A 287 -5.37 -28.56 -17.05
CA SER A 287 -4.22 -29.20 -17.70
C SER A 287 -3.34 -30.02 -16.74
N GLY A 288 -3.49 -29.80 -15.43
CA GLY A 288 -2.68 -30.42 -14.40
C GLY A 288 -1.32 -29.78 -14.20
N GLU A 289 -1.09 -28.59 -14.72
CA GLU A 289 0.16 -27.81 -14.53
C GLU A 289 0.37 -27.41 -13.07
N LEU A 290 -0.73 -27.21 -12.31
CA LEU A 290 -0.70 -26.77 -10.91
C LEU A 290 -0.53 -27.89 -9.89
N LYS A 291 -0.25 -29.13 -10.30
CA LYS A 291 -0.12 -30.28 -9.39
C LYS A 291 1.00 -30.15 -8.37
N ASP A 292 2.11 -29.52 -8.76
CA ASP A 292 3.30 -29.42 -7.91
C ASP A 292 3.43 -28.05 -7.23
N ARG A 293 2.88 -27.00 -7.82
CA ARG A 293 2.96 -25.61 -7.32
C ARG A 293 1.70 -24.84 -7.68
N PRO A 294 1.24 -23.93 -6.81
CA PRO A 294 0.08 -23.11 -7.11
C PRO A 294 0.37 -22.08 -8.19
N MET A 295 -0.67 -21.58 -8.85
CA MET A 295 -0.64 -20.30 -9.53
C MET A 295 -0.67 -19.17 -8.48
N PHE A 296 0.14 -18.12 -8.67
CA PHE A 296 0.13 -16.93 -7.85
C PHE A 296 -0.46 -15.75 -8.62
N THR A 297 -1.22 -14.89 -7.95
CA THR A 297 -1.67 -13.62 -8.53
C THR A 297 -0.47 -12.73 -8.89
N SER A 298 -0.61 -11.87 -9.92
CA SER A 298 0.46 -11.00 -10.44
C SER A 298 0.15 -9.50 -10.33
N CYS A 299 -1.05 -9.12 -9.90
CA CYS A 299 -1.49 -7.72 -9.91
C CYS A 299 -0.76 -6.78 -8.92
N CYS A 300 -0.04 -7.34 -7.91
CA CYS A 300 0.71 -6.57 -6.92
C CYS A 300 2.19 -6.40 -7.29
N PRO A 301 2.65 -5.22 -7.77
CA PRO A 301 4.04 -5.03 -8.20
C PRO A 301 5.07 -5.13 -7.06
N GLY A 302 4.65 -4.85 -5.82
CA GLY A 302 5.52 -5.08 -4.66
C GLY A 302 5.79 -6.56 -4.42
N TRP A 303 4.81 -7.41 -4.66
CA TRP A 303 4.96 -8.86 -4.66
C TRP A 303 5.83 -9.34 -5.82
N LEU A 304 5.57 -8.86 -7.04
CA LEU A 304 6.38 -9.23 -8.22
C LEU A 304 7.87 -8.93 -8.00
N ARG A 305 8.20 -7.75 -7.48
CA ARG A 305 9.58 -7.38 -7.15
C ARG A 305 10.18 -8.29 -6.08
N PHE A 306 9.41 -8.64 -5.06
CA PHE A 306 9.83 -9.58 -4.03
C PHE A 306 10.05 -10.98 -4.60
N ALA A 307 9.13 -11.50 -5.42
CA ALA A 307 9.27 -12.80 -6.06
C ALA A 307 10.53 -12.86 -6.94
N LYS A 308 10.71 -11.87 -7.83
CA LYS A 308 11.86 -11.78 -8.72
C LYS A 308 13.20 -11.71 -7.96
N SER A 309 13.26 -10.99 -6.83
CA SER A 309 14.50 -10.82 -6.07
C SER A 309 14.78 -11.94 -5.07
N GLN A 310 13.76 -12.50 -4.44
CA GLN A 310 13.93 -13.44 -3.32
C GLN A 310 13.58 -14.89 -3.67
N PHE A 311 12.69 -15.11 -4.66
CA PHE A 311 12.18 -16.41 -5.09
C PHE A 311 12.11 -16.51 -6.62
N PRO A 312 13.19 -16.25 -7.38
CA PRO A 312 13.17 -16.14 -8.84
C PRO A 312 12.67 -17.39 -9.54
N HIS A 313 12.86 -18.57 -8.95
CA HIS A 313 12.39 -19.85 -9.49
C HIS A 313 10.87 -20.03 -9.40
N LEU A 314 10.16 -19.21 -8.61
CA LEU A 314 8.69 -19.20 -8.53
C LEU A 314 8.04 -18.27 -9.55
N VAL A 315 8.79 -17.41 -10.23
CA VAL A 315 8.27 -16.41 -11.19
C VAL A 315 7.46 -17.05 -12.31
N LYS A 316 7.83 -18.23 -12.77
CA LYS A 316 7.10 -19.00 -13.79
C LYS A 316 5.70 -19.48 -13.37
N TYR A 317 5.37 -19.43 -12.08
CA TYR A 317 4.07 -19.78 -11.55
C TYR A 317 3.17 -18.57 -11.28
N LEU A 318 3.67 -17.36 -11.54
CA LEU A 318 2.83 -16.16 -11.53
C LEU A 318 1.80 -16.24 -12.66
N SER A 319 0.64 -15.61 -12.45
CA SER A 319 -0.29 -15.32 -13.53
C SER A 319 0.40 -14.44 -14.57
N SER A 320 0.16 -14.72 -15.84
CA SER A 320 0.67 -13.89 -16.95
C SER A 320 -0.16 -12.62 -17.15
N ALA A 321 -1.35 -12.51 -16.55
CA ALA A 321 -2.22 -11.35 -16.67
C ALA A 321 -1.53 -10.07 -16.16
N LYS A 322 -1.57 -8.99 -16.94
CA LYS A 322 -1.17 -7.65 -16.50
C LYS A 322 -2.04 -7.20 -15.32
N SER A 323 -1.54 -6.30 -14.51
CA SER A 323 -2.35 -5.72 -13.44
C SER A 323 -3.50 -4.86 -14.00
N PRO A 324 -4.60 -4.64 -13.23
CA PRO A 324 -5.68 -3.76 -13.67
C PRO A 324 -5.21 -2.38 -14.15
N GLN A 325 -4.18 -1.81 -13.52
CA GLN A 325 -3.57 -0.57 -13.95
C GLN A 325 -3.05 -0.65 -15.39
N GLN A 326 -2.28 -1.68 -15.70
CA GLN A 326 -1.65 -1.84 -17.01
C GLN A 326 -2.68 -2.26 -18.07
N MET A 327 -3.62 -3.15 -17.73
CA MET A 327 -4.72 -3.51 -18.65
C MET A 327 -5.55 -2.29 -19.04
N PHE A 328 -5.84 -1.39 -18.09
CA PHE A 328 -6.50 -0.13 -18.39
C PHE A 328 -5.70 0.68 -19.44
N GLY A 329 -4.40 0.86 -19.22
CA GLY A 329 -3.54 1.60 -20.13
C GLY A 329 -3.51 0.98 -21.52
N ALA A 330 -3.36 -0.33 -21.62
CA ALA A 330 -3.38 -1.06 -22.89
C ALA A 330 -4.71 -0.84 -23.64
N VAL A 331 -5.84 -0.93 -22.96
CA VAL A 331 -7.17 -0.68 -23.54
C VAL A 331 -7.31 0.78 -24.00
N MET A 332 -6.83 1.76 -23.20
CA MET A 332 -6.88 3.18 -23.55
C MET A 332 -6.04 3.49 -24.80
N LYS A 333 -4.82 2.99 -24.84
CA LYS A 333 -3.88 3.24 -25.95
C LYS A 333 -4.24 2.47 -27.24
N THR A 334 -5.12 1.49 -27.18
CA THR A 334 -5.52 0.66 -28.33
C THR A 334 -7.00 0.83 -28.67
N TYR A 335 -7.89 0.14 -27.98
CA TYR A 335 -9.33 0.17 -28.25
C TYR A 335 -9.94 1.57 -28.15
N PHE A 336 -9.65 2.29 -27.06
CA PHE A 336 -10.23 3.62 -26.85
C PHE A 336 -9.65 4.65 -27.82
N ALA A 337 -8.34 4.61 -28.10
CA ALA A 337 -7.73 5.45 -29.13
C ALA A 337 -8.39 5.25 -30.51
N GLN A 338 -8.67 3.97 -30.87
CA GLN A 338 -9.39 3.64 -32.10
C GLN A 338 -10.83 4.19 -32.10
N LYS A 339 -11.54 4.08 -30.98
CA LYS A 339 -12.91 4.64 -30.85
C LYS A 339 -12.96 6.16 -30.99
N LEU A 340 -11.95 6.86 -30.47
CA LEU A 340 -11.82 8.32 -30.62
C LEU A 340 -11.27 8.75 -31.98
N GLY A 341 -10.70 7.84 -32.78
CA GLY A 341 -10.05 8.16 -34.05
C GLY A 341 -8.75 8.96 -33.87
N VAL A 342 -8.04 8.74 -32.76
CA VAL A 342 -6.79 9.43 -32.42
C VAL A 342 -5.62 8.44 -32.37
N LYS A 343 -4.40 8.97 -32.41
CA LYS A 343 -3.21 8.15 -32.26
C LYS A 343 -2.96 7.81 -30.77
N PRO A 344 -2.40 6.62 -30.45
CA PRO A 344 -2.07 6.23 -29.08
C PRO A 344 -1.23 7.27 -28.31
N GLU A 345 -0.27 7.92 -28.98
CA GLU A 345 0.64 8.90 -28.37
C GLU A 345 -0.06 10.21 -27.92
N GLN A 346 -1.27 10.47 -28.43
CA GLN A 346 -2.09 11.61 -28.02
C GLN A 346 -2.80 11.33 -26.69
N ILE A 347 -3.00 10.07 -26.32
CA ILE A 347 -3.61 9.69 -25.04
C ILE A 347 -2.52 9.70 -23.98
N PHE A 348 -2.75 10.48 -22.93
CA PHE A 348 -1.91 10.54 -21.74
C PHE A 348 -2.64 9.91 -20.55
N THR A 349 -2.17 8.74 -20.13
CA THR A 349 -2.82 7.93 -19.10
C THR A 349 -2.28 8.26 -17.72
N VAL A 350 -3.18 8.61 -16.79
CA VAL A 350 -2.86 8.90 -15.40
C VAL A 350 -3.58 7.90 -14.50
N SER A 351 -2.83 7.23 -13.63
CA SER A 351 -3.38 6.30 -12.65
C SER A 351 -3.31 6.87 -11.25
N VAL A 352 -4.44 6.95 -10.56
CA VAL A 352 -4.49 7.29 -9.13
C VAL A 352 -4.54 6.00 -8.32
N MET A 353 -3.46 5.73 -7.56
CA MET A 353 -3.20 4.44 -6.92
C MET A 353 -2.89 4.58 -5.42
N PRO A 354 -3.26 3.63 -4.57
CA PRO A 354 -2.91 3.63 -3.14
C PRO A 354 -1.45 3.20 -2.89
N CYS A 355 -0.63 3.10 -3.92
CA CYS A 355 0.58 2.29 -3.96
C CYS A 355 1.77 3.03 -4.56
N VAL A 356 2.94 2.92 -3.92
CA VAL A 356 4.20 3.47 -4.44
C VAL A 356 4.83 2.52 -5.47
N ALA A 357 4.66 1.21 -5.30
CA ALA A 357 5.21 0.21 -6.24
C ALA A 357 4.59 0.33 -7.64
N LYS A 358 3.37 0.86 -7.76
CA LYS A 358 2.74 1.15 -9.05
C LYS A 358 3.47 2.22 -9.87
N LYS A 359 4.19 3.15 -9.23
CA LYS A 359 5.11 4.07 -9.91
C LYS A 359 6.29 3.31 -10.54
N GLY A 360 6.82 2.32 -9.83
CA GLY A 360 7.87 1.46 -10.36
C GLY A 360 7.38 0.50 -11.45
N GLU A 361 6.15 -0.02 -11.34
CA GLU A 361 5.55 -0.86 -12.38
C GLU A 361 5.40 -0.10 -13.71
N GLN A 362 4.91 1.14 -13.67
CA GLN A 362 4.74 2.00 -14.84
C GLN A 362 6.07 2.27 -15.58
N GLU A 363 7.20 2.19 -14.89
CA GLU A 363 8.52 2.47 -15.47
C GLU A 363 9.22 1.22 -16.04
N MET A 364 8.64 0.03 -15.88
CA MET A 364 9.20 -1.21 -16.43
C MET A 364 9.02 -1.27 -17.95
N ASP A 365 10.08 -1.63 -18.67
CA ASP A 365 10.03 -1.78 -20.13
C ASP A 365 9.11 -2.92 -20.59
N LEU A 366 8.81 -3.85 -19.71
CA LEU A 366 7.85 -4.95 -19.90
C LEU A 366 6.44 -4.48 -20.34
N PHE A 367 6.07 -3.24 -19.99
CA PHE A 367 4.77 -2.64 -20.31
C PHE A 367 4.89 -1.55 -21.39
N TYR A 368 5.86 -1.69 -22.27
CA TYR A 368 6.04 -0.84 -23.42
C TYR A 368 5.63 -1.58 -24.69
N GLU A 369 4.62 -1.06 -25.37
CA GLU A 369 4.15 -1.58 -26.64
C GLU A 369 4.74 -0.76 -27.80
N GLU A 370 5.40 -1.40 -28.75
CA GLU A 370 6.12 -0.74 -29.85
C GLU A 370 5.23 0.26 -30.63
N TYR A 371 3.93 -0.05 -30.76
CA TYR A 371 2.97 0.77 -31.50
C TYR A 371 2.19 1.78 -30.65
N ALA A 372 2.21 1.65 -29.34
CA ALA A 372 1.39 2.46 -28.43
C ALA A 372 2.22 3.19 -27.34
N GLY A 373 3.49 2.85 -27.20
CA GLY A 373 4.33 3.35 -26.10
C GLY A 373 3.98 2.70 -24.77
N LYS A 374 4.19 3.42 -23.68
CA LYS A 374 3.87 2.93 -22.32
C LYS A 374 2.36 2.84 -22.12
N ASP A 375 1.91 1.77 -21.49
CA ASP A 375 0.51 1.61 -21.11
C ASP A 375 0.06 2.76 -20.19
N ILE A 376 0.88 3.10 -19.20
CA ILE A 376 0.62 4.19 -18.23
C ILE A 376 1.73 5.22 -18.29
N ASP A 377 1.37 6.49 -18.44
CA ASP A 377 2.33 7.60 -18.51
C ASP A 377 2.73 8.12 -17.12
N VAL A 378 1.77 8.26 -16.18
CA VAL A 378 2.03 8.75 -14.81
C VAL A 378 1.17 8.02 -13.78
N VAL A 379 1.77 7.76 -12.62
CA VAL A 379 1.06 7.23 -11.45
C VAL A 379 1.11 8.26 -10.32
N LEU A 380 -0.06 8.66 -9.81
CA LEU A 380 -0.24 9.45 -8.61
C LEU A 380 -0.64 8.55 -7.44
N THR A 381 -0.15 8.87 -6.25
CA THR A 381 -0.67 8.26 -5.01
C THR A 381 -1.95 8.95 -4.54
N THR A 382 -2.69 8.33 -3.62
CA THR A 382 -3.85 8.97 -2.96
C THR A 382 -3.46 10.31 -2.32
N ARG A 383 -2.30 10.40 -1.70
CA ARG A 383 -1.79 11.65 -1.10
C ARG A 383 -1.49 12.74 -2.13
N GLU A 384 -0.96 12.37 -3.31
CA GLU A 384 -0.74 13.31 -4.40
C GLU A 384 -2.06 13.83 -4.98
N LEU A 385 -3.06 12.96 -5.16
CA LEU A 385 -4.41 13.39 -5.56
C LEU A 385 -4.98 14.44 -4.59
N VAL A 386 -4.92 14.18 -3.28
CA VAL A 386 -5.41 15.12 -2.25
C VAL A 386 -4.68 16.46 -2.34
N LYS A 387 -3.36 16.47 -2.59
CA LYS A 387 -2.60 17.70 -2.80
C LYS A 387 -3.05 18.45 -4.05
N MET A 388 -3.32 17.76 -5.15
CA MET A 388 -3.82 18.37 -6.39
C MET A 388 -5.21 18.99 -6.18
N ILE A 389 -6.12 18.31 -5.48
CA ILE A 389 -7.44 18.84 -5.12
C ILE A 389 -7.30 20.15 -4.32
N ARG A 390 -6.42 20.17 -3.32
CA ARG A 390 -6.13 21.37 -2.52
C ARG A 390 -5.51 22.50 -3.36
N ALA A 391 -4.55 22.16 -4.23
CA ALA A 391 -3.89 23.13 -5.11
C ALA A 391 -4.86 23.76 -6.13
N SER A 392 -5.88 23.02 -6.54
CA SER A 392 -6.96 23.49 -7.41
C SER A 392 -8.02 24.33 -6.69
N HIS A 393 -7.90 24.51 -5.37
CA HIS A 393 -8.90 25.20 -4.54
C HIS A 393 -10.32 24.62 -4.68
N ILE A 394 -10.42 23.33 -4.96
CA ILE A 394 -11.71 22.61 -5.03
C ILE A 394 -12.19 22.38 -3.60
N SER A 395 -13.35 22.94 -3.29
CA SER A 395 -14.01 22.75 -1.99
C SER A 395 -14.67 21.37 -1.94
N PRO A 396 -14.29 20.49 -1.00
CA PRO A 396 -14.78 19.10 -0.97
C PRO A 396 -16.31 18.98 -0.91
N GLU A 397 -16.97 19.89 -0.22
CA GLU A 397 -18.44 19.93 -0.07
C GLU A 397 -19.17 20.31 -1.37
N THR A 398 -18.47 20.83 -2.38
CA THR A 398 -19.04 21.16 -3.69
C THR A 398 -18.92 20.04 -4.72
N LEU A 399 -18.23 18.95 -4.35
CA LEU A 399 -18.06 17.81 -5.24
C LEU A 399 -19.35 17.00 -5.35
N GLU A 400 -19.70 16.64 -6.59
CA GLU A 400 -20.89 15.88 -6.93
C GLU A 400 -20.52 14.43 -7.30
N ASP A 401 -21.44 13.50 -7.10
CA ASP A 401 -21.27 12.13 -7.57
C ASP A 401 -21.39 12.07 -9.09
N ARG A 402 -20.26 11.76 -9.74
CA ARG A 402 -20.15 11.62 -11.19
C ARG A 402 -19.95 10.16 -11.56
N GLU A 403 -20.59 9.72 -12.62
CA GLU A 403 -20.31 8.42 -13.24
C GLU A 403 -19.02 8.46 -14.05
N SER A 404 -18.40 7.30 -14.24
CA SER A 404 -17.29 7.12 -15.17
C SER A 404 -17.72 7.47 -16.61
N ASP A 405 -16.76 7.88 -17.44
CA ASP A 405 -17.03 8.15 -18.85
C ASP A 405 -17.24 6.84 -19.63
N ARG A 406 -17.98 6.92 -20.78
CA ARG A 406 -18.18 5.77 -21.67
C ARG A 406 -17.02 5.60 -22.64
N PRO A 407 -16.79 4.36 -23.17
CA PRO A 407 -17.66 3.18 -23.06
C PRO A 407 -17.37 2.26 -21.85
N MET A 408 -16.41 2.55 -20.98
CA MET A 408 -15.99 1.72 -19.86
C MET A 408 -16.48 2.31 -18.54
N GLN A 409 -17.78 2.48 -18.45
CA GLN A 409 -18.44 3.14 -17.33
C GLN A 409 -18.64 2.20 -16.14
N GLU A 410 -19.00 0.94 -16.44
CA GLU A 410 -19.43 0.00 -15.42
C GLU A 410 -18.26 -0.69 -14.71
N GLY A 411 -18.39 -0.84 -13.39
CA GLY A 411 -17.53 -1.65 -12.56
C GLY A 411 -18.37 -2.47 -11.59
N THR A 412 -17.94 -3.69 -11.27
CA THR A 412 -18.69 -4.58 -10.39
C THR A 412 -18.19 -4.54 -8.95
N GLY A 413 -18.98 -5.12 -8.03
CA GLY A 413 -18.54 -5.36 -6.66
C GLY A 413 -17.25 -6.18 -6.59
N ALA A 414 -17.07 -7.15 -7.51
CA ALA A 414 -15.82 -7.91 -7.65
C ALA A 414 -14.63 -6.99 -7.94
N GLY A 415 -14.76 -6.01 -8.83
CA GLY A 415 -13.72 -5.00 -9.07
C GLY A 415 -13.43 -4.13 -7.84
N VAL A 416 -14.45 -3.78 -7.06
CA VAL A 416 -14.30 -2.96 -5.85
C VAL A 416 -13.48 -3.68 -4.78
N ILE A 417 -13.71 -4.96 -4.53
CA ILE A 417 -13.01 -5.71 -3.45
C ILE A 417 -11.54 -6.01 -3.76
N PHE A 418 -11.05 -5.77 -4.97
CA PHE A 418 -9.61 -5.85 -5.31
C PHE A 418 -8.71 -5.05 -4.37
N GLY A 419 -9.26 -4.01 -3.75
CA GLY A 419 -8.52 -3.17 -2.81
C GLY A 419 -8.21 -3.82 -1.47
N ALA A 420 -8.89 -4.88 -1.10
CA ALA A 420 -8.77 -5.56 0.20
C ALA A 420 -8.12 -6.95 0.04
N THR A 421 -7.45 -7.43 1.08
CA THR A 421 -6.87 -8.78 1.11
C THR A 421 -7.97 -9.83 1.02
N GLY A 422 -7.85 -10.78 0.09
CA GLY A 422 -8.83 -11.80 -0.22
C GLY A 422 -9.83 -11.39 -1.29
N GLY A 423 -9.85 -10.11 -1.68
CA GLY A 423 -10.80 -9.62 -2.68
C GLY A 423 -10.51 -10.09 -4.09
N VAL A 424 -9.25 -10.20 -4.49
CA VAL A 424 -8.86 -10.74 -5.81
C VAL A 424 -9.23 -12.22 -5.88
N MET A 425 -8.89 -12.99 -4.83
CA MET A 425 -9.23 -14.41 -4.75
C MET A 425 -10.74 -14.64 -4.82
N GLU A 426 -11.52 -13.88 -4.04
CA GLU A 426 -12.97 -14.00 -4.06
C GLU A 426 -13.55 -13.67 -5.43
N ALA A 427 -13.10 -12.60 -6.07
CA ALA A 427 -13.53 -12.20 -7.41
C ALA A 427 -13.18 -13.27 -8.46
N ALA A 428 -11.97 -13.82 -8.42
CA ALA A 428 -11.52 -14.87 -9.31
C ALA A 428 -12.34 -16.16 -9.14
N LEU A 429 -12.57 -16.60 -7.91
CA LEU A 429 -13.37 -17.80 -7.61
C LEU A 429 -14.83 -17.65 -8.06
N ARG A 430 -15.43 -16.47 -7.90
CA ARG A 430 -16.78 -16.17 -8.38
C ARG A 430 -16.90 -16.40 -9.90
N SER A 431 -15.98 -15.85 -10.67
CA SER A 431 -15.98 -15.97 -12.14
C SER A 431 -15.51 -17.35 -12.61
N ALA A 432 -14.54 -17.97 -11.94
CA ALA A 432 -14.13 -19.33 -12.23
C ALA A 432 -15.28 -20.34 -12.03
N TYR A 433 -16.07 -20.17 -10.98
CA TYR A 433 -17.27 -20.99 -10.76
C TYR A 433 -18.25 -20.85 -11.92
N PHE A 434 -18.54 -19.61 -12.35
CA PHE A 434 -19.42 -19.37 -13.48
C PHE A 434 -18.88 -19.98 -14.80
N LEU A 435 -17.59 -19.83 -15.06
CA LEU A 435 -16.96 -20.37 -16.27
C LEU A 435 -17.01 -21.92 -16.31
N LEU A 436 -17.01 -22.58 -15.16
CA LEU A 436 -17.09 -24.03 -15.05
C LEU A 436 -18.54 -24.56 -15.07
N LYS A 437 -19.47 -23.84 -14.43
CA LYS A 437 -20.85 -24.31 -14.20
C LYS A 437 -21.89 -23.69 -15.13
N GLY A 438 -21.61 -22.52 -15.71
CA GLY A 438 -22.58 -21.74 -16.49
C GLY A 438 -23.66 -21.05 -15.65
N GLU A 439 -23.50 -21.01 -14.33
CA GLU A 439 -24.41 -20.34 -13.39
C GLU A 439 -23.62 -19.61 -12.30
N ASN A 440 -24.20 -18.57 -11.71
CA ASN A 440 -23.56 -17.82 -10.63
C ASN A 440 -23.43 -18.67 -9.36
N PRO A 441 -22.34 -18.51 -8.59
CA PRO A 441 -22.22 -19.13 -7.29
C PRO A 441 -23.27 -18.57 -6.31
N PRO A 442 -23.65 -19.34 -5.25
CA PRO A 442 -24.44 -18.78 -4.15
C PRO A 442 -23.79 -17.51 -3.61
N ALA A 443 -24.61 -16.55 -3.17
CA ALA A 443 -24.12 -15.36 -2.51
C ALA A 443 -23.20 -15.77 -1.34
N ASP A 444 -22.08 -15.09 -1.22
CA ASP A 444 -21.07 -15.33 -0.16
C ASP A 444 -20.41 -16.72 -0.15
N ALA A 445 -20.55 -17.53 -1.22
CA ALA A 445 -19.93 -18.86 -1.32
C ALA A 445 -18.42 -18.84 -1.04
N PHE A 446 -17.75 -17.74 -1.38
CA PHE A 446 -16.29 -17.60 -1.25
C PHE A 446 -15.86 -16.60 -0.18
N ARG A 447 -16.77 -16.18 0.70
CA ARG A 447 -16.49 -15.19 1.77
C ARG A 447 -15.37 -15.62 2.72
N SER A 448 -15.12 -16.91 2.88
CA SER A 448 -14.08 -17.44 3.79
C SER A 448 -12.65 -17.03 3.43
N VAL A 449 -12.39 -16.54 2.23
CA VAL A 449 -11.07 -15.98 1.84
C VAL A 449 -10.87 -14.54 2.31
N ARG A 450 -11.93 -13.84 2.74
CA ARG A 450 -11.83 -12.48 3.25
C ARG A 450 -11.01 -12.47 4.54
N ALA A 451 -10.09 -11.53 4.65
CA ALA A 451 -9.27 -11.35 5.83
C ALA A 451 -10.05 -10.60 6.92
N GLU A 452 -10.96 -11.26 7.63
CA GLU A 452 -11.68 -10.69 8.77
C GLU A 452 -10.81 -10.78 10.04
N GLY A 453 -10.59 -9.66 10.74
CA GLY A 453 -9.79 -9.60 11.97
C GLY A 453 -8.30 -9.85 11.80
N PHE A 454 -7.78 -9.54 10.64
CA PHE A 454 -6.42 -9.80 10.23
C PHE A 454 -5.41 -8.93 10.98
N ASN A 455 -4.50 -9.54 11.75
CA ASN A 455 -3.34 -8.84 12.27
C ASN A 455 -2.06 -9.30 11.53
N ALA A 456 -1.00 -8.47 11.55
CA ALA A 456 0.26 -8.73 10.87
C ALA A 456 0.94 -10.06 11.28
N ASN A 457 0.54 -10.65 12.40
CA ASN A 457 1.13 -11.88 12.95
C ASN A 457 0.44 -13.17 12.49
N HIS A 458 -0.75 -13.08 11.85
CA HIS A 458 -1.52 -14.25 11.40
C HIS A 458 -1.88 -14.17 9.92
N GLY A 459 -0.96 -13.67 9.11
CA GLY A 459 -1.11 -13.19 7.76
C GLY A 459 -1.51 -14.16 6.65
N VAL A 460 -2.00 -15.36 6.90
CA VAL A 460 -2.46 -16.31 5.87
C VAL A 460 -3.88 -16.77 6.18
N GLN A 461 -4.78 -16.60 5.20
CA GLN A 461 -6.14 -17.13 5.22
C GLN A 461 -6.19 -18.30 4.24
N GLU A 462 -6.56 -19.47 4.73
CA GLU A 462 -6.66 -20.69 3.93
C GLU A 462 -8.13 -21.09 3.77
N ALA A 463 -8.52 -21.54 2.58
CA ALA A 463 -9.87 -22.04 2.31
C ALA A 463 -9.86 -23.07 1.18
N ASP A 464 -10.64 -24.13 1.37
CA ASP A 464 -10.88 -25.14 0.35
C ASP A 464 -12.33 -25.01 -0.16
N PHE A 465 -12.49 -25.04 -1.47
CA PHE A 465 -13.79 -24.93 -2.12
C PHE A 465 -14.09 -26.16 -2.95
N GLN A 466 -15.30 -26.70 -2.78
CA GLN A 466 -15.78 -27.82 -3.57
C GLN A 466 -16.64 -27.31 -4.73
N ILE A 467 -16.21 -27.60 -5.96
CA ILE A 467 -16.96 -27.32 -7.19
C ILE A 467 -17.19 -28.67 -7.88
N ASP A 468 -18.37 -29.28 -7.70
CA ASP A 468 -18.66 -30.68 -8.06
C ASP A 468 -17.65 -31.66 -7.44
N ASP A 469 -16.97 -32.44 -8.29
CA ASP A 469 -15.93 -33.40 -7.88
C ASP A 469 -14.54 -32.75 -7.76
N ILE A 470 -14.43 -31.42 -7.98
CA ILE A 470 -13.18 -30.70 -7.97
C ILE A 470 -13.02 -29.96 -6.63
N THR A 471 -11.90 -30.16 -5.95
CA THR A 471 -11.52 -29.38 -4.78
C THR A 471 -10.46 -28.35 -5.19
N VAL A 472 -10.74 -27.08 -4.99
CA VAL A 472 -9.80 -25.98 -5.20
C VAL A 472 -9.30 -25.51 -3.84
N ARG A 473 -7.99 -25.62 -3.61
CA ARG A 473 -7.32 -25.22 -2.37
C ARG A 473 -6.69 -23.84 -2.57
N THR A 474 -7.04 -22.91 -1.72
CA THR A 474 -6.60 -21.53 -1.86
C THR A 474 -5.91 -21.01 -0.61
N ALA A 475 -5.01 -20.05 -0.80
CA ALA A 475 -4.45 -19.27 0.28
C ALA A 475 -4.40 -17.77 -0.12
N VAL A 476 -4.65 -16.94 0.87
CA VAL A 476 -4.56 -15.48 0.74
C VAL A 476 -3.55 -14.98 1.77
N VAL A 477 -2.57 -14.20 1.33
CA VAL A 477 -1.52 -13.68 2.21
C VAL A 477 -1.26 -12.20 1.97
N SER A 478 -1.08 -11.44 3.05
CA SER A 478 -0.64 -10.05 2.99
C SER A 478 0.55 -9.77 3.91
N GLY A 479 1.41 -8.83 3.48
CA GLY A 479 2.71 -8.60 4.10
C GLY A 479 3.78 -9.60 3.62
N LEU A 480 4.93 -9.09 3.17
CA LEU A 480 5.96 -9.94 2.54
C LEU A 480 6.66 -10.88 3.52
N GLY A 481 6.68 -10.54 4.82
CA GLY A 481 7.17 -11.47 5.85
C GLY A 481 6.30 -12.71 5.98
N ASN A 482 4.98 -12.54 5.99
CA ASN A 482 4.01 -13.65 5.97
C ASN A 482 4.11 -14.44 4.66
N THR A 483 4.26 -13.73 3.53
CA THR A 483 4.48 -14.34 2.21
C THR A 483 5.71 -15.22 2.22
N ARG A 484 6.86 -14.74 2.72
CA ARG A 484 8.09 -15.55 2.86
C ARG A 484 7.86 -16.80 3.70
N ALA A 485 7.13 -16.69 4.80
CA ALA A 485 6.82 -17.84 5.65
C ALA A 485 5.95 -18.87 4.93
N LEU A 486 4.94 -18.43 4.16
CA LEU A 486 4.08 -19.29 3.35
C LEU A 486 4.87 -19.98 2.24
N LEU A 487 5.67 -19.23 1.47
CA LEU A 487 6.47 -19.79 0.38
C LEU A 487 7.45 -20.85 0.87
N ASN A 488 8.10 -20.64 2.01
CA ASN A 488 8.98 -21.63 2.62
C ASN A 488 8.26 -22.94 3.00
N LYS A 489 6.97 -22.86 3.41
CA LYS A 489 6.16 -24.07 3.67
C LYS A 489 5.78 -24.80 2.38
N ILE A 490 5.41 -24.04 1.33
CA ILE A 490 5.12 -24.59 0.01
C ILE A 490 6.37 -25.29 -0.57
N GLU A 491 7.55 -24.69 -0.46
CA GLU A 491 8.80 -25.26 -0.95
C GLU A 491 9.19 -26.56 -0.24
N LYS A 492 8.94 -26.64 1.07
CA LYS A 492 9.19 -27.85 1.88
C LYS A 492 8.13 -28.94 1.66
N GLY A 493 7.05 -28.64 0.92
CA GLY A 493 5.93 -29.55 0.74
C GLY A 493 5.08 -29.76 2.00
N GLU A 494 5.15 -28.83 2.95
CA GLU A 494 4.35 -28.85 4.19
C GLU A 494 2.88 -28.50 3.93
N VAL A 495 2.62 -27.69 2.90
CA VAL A 495 1.29 -27.26 2.45
C VAL A 495 1.19 -27.29 0.93
N HIS A 496 -0.02 -27.45 0.42
CA HIS A 496 -0.31 -27.45 -1.02
C HIS A 496 -1.56 -26.63 -1.31
N TYR A 497 -1.47 -25.76 -2.31
CA TYR A 497 -2.56 -24.93 -2.82
C TYR A 497 -2.59 -25.00 -4.34
N ASP A 498 -3.73 -24.67 -4.92
CA ASP A 498 -3.91 -24.56 -6.37
C ASP A 498 -3.80 -23.08 -6.80
N PHE A 499 -4.29 -22.15 -5.96
CA PHE A 499 -4.24 -20.72 -6.23
C PHE A 499 -3.89 -19.93 -4.97
N VAL A 500 -2.99 -18.94 -5.09
CA VAL A 500 -2.51 -18.12 -3.97
C VAL A 500 -2.57 -16.64 -4.32
N GLU A 501 -3.36 -15.87 -3.56
CA GLU A 501 -3.33 -14.41 -3.61
C GLU A 501 -2.20 -13.88 -2.73
N VAL A 502 -1.36 -12.98 -3.28
CA VAL A 502 -0.29 -12.32 -2.54
C VAL A 502 -0.38 -10.81 -2.64
N MET A 503 -0.49 -10.14 -1.49
CA MET A 503 -0.44 -8.68 -1.37
C MET A 503 0.78 -8.25 -0.54
N ALA A 504 1.62 -7.34 -1.08
CA ALA A 504 2.81 -6.87 -0.38
C ALA A 504 2.51 -6.05 0.88
N CYS A 505 1.40 -5.31 0.88
CA CYS A 505 1.02 -4.46 2.00
C CYS A 505 0.09 -5.22 2.96
N PRO A 506 0.28 -5.09 4.29
CA PRO A 506 -0.68 -5.62 5.26
C PRO A 506 -2.10 -5.09 5.00
N GLY A 507 -3.08 -5.96 4.99
CA GLY A 507 -4.48 -5.63 4.69
C GLY A 507 -4.80 -5.42 3.20
N GLY A 508 -3.82 -5.54 2.30
CA GLY A 508 -3.99 -5.32 0.86
C GLY A 508 -3.76 -3.86 0.44
N CYS A 509 -4.32 -3.45 -0.70
CA CYS A 509 -4.10 -2.11 -1.27
C CYS A 509 -4.67 -0.97 -0.38
N VAL A 510 -5.67 -1.25 0.45
CA VAL A 510 -6.20 -0.29 1.44
C VAL A 510 -5.16 0.10 2.50
N GLY A 511 -4.17 -0.78 2.78
CA GLY A 511 -2.97 -0.51 3.60
C GLY A 511 -1.76 -0.04 2.78
N GLY A 512 -1.96 0.37 1.54
CA GLY A 512 -0.89 0.71 0.60
C GLY A 512 -0.04 1.91 1.01
N GLY A 513 1.23 1.89 0.61
CA GLY A 513 2.22 2.93 0.93
C GLY A 513 1.91 4.33 0.37
N GLY A 514 0.91 4.45 -0.52
CA GLY A 514 0.42 5.72 -1.07
C GLY A 514 -0.83 6.29 -0.37
N GLN A 515 -1.40 5.60 0.61
CA GLN A 515 -2.58 6.02 1.36
C GLN A 515 -2.27 7.13 2.39
N PRO A 516 -3.28 7.89 2.85
CA PRO A 516 -3.14 8.86 3.95
C PRO A 516 -2.47 8.25 5.18
N ILE A 517 -1.69 9.06 5.89
CA ILE A 517 -0.88 8.63 7.02
C ILE A 517 -1.51 9.10 8.34
N HIS A 518 -1.81 8.14 9.21
CA HIS A 518 -2.27 8.35 10.57
C HIS A 518 -1.23 7.81 11.55
N ASP A 519 -0.54 8.71 12.26
CA ASP A 519 0.63 8.38 13.06
C ASP A 519 0.34 7.36 14.18
N GLY A 520 0.61 6.08 13.91
CA GLY A 520 0.47 4.98 14.85
C GLY A 520 -0.87 4.25 14.81
N GLU A 521 -1.74 4.60 13.87
CA GLU A 521 -3.01 3.91 13.64
C GLU A 521 -2.98 3.16 12.29
N GLU A 522 -3.35 1.90 12.32
CA GLU A 522 -3.48 1.04 11.15
C GLU A 522 -4.96 0.97 10.74
N LEU A 523 -5.32 1.66 9.66
CA LEU A 523 -6.71 1.75 9.19
C LEU A 523 -7.04 0.75 8.07
N ALA A 524 -6.13 -0.12 7.68
CA ALA A 524 -6.32 -1.04 6.56
C ALA A 524 -7.57 -1.92 6.73
N PHE A 525 -7.83 -2.41 7.94
CA PHE A 525 -8.99 -3.23 8.24
C PHE A 525 -10.32 -2.47 8.04
N GLU A 526 -10.42 -1.27 8.60
CA GLU A 526 -11.64 -0.45 8.48
C GLU A 526 -11.89 -0.03 7.03
N ARG A 527 -10.85 0.34 6.30
CA ARG A 527 -10.93 0.66 4.87
C ARG A 527 -11.34 -0.57 4.04
N GLY A 528 -10.81 -1.75 4.35
CA GLY A 528 -11.19 -3.01 3.69
C GLY A 528 -12.66 -3.37 3.91
N LYS A 529 -13.15 -3.21 5.13
CA LYS A 529 -14.56 -3.41 5.47
C LYS A 529 -15.49 -2.52 4.64
N ASN A 530 -15.10 -1.27 4.41
CA ASN A 530 -15.87 -0.38 3.55
C ASN A 530 -15.99 -0.91 2.10
N LEU A 531 -14.90 -1.47 1.54
CA LEU A 531 -14.93 -2.03 0.19
C LEU A 531 -15.85 -3.26 0.12
N TYR A 532 -15.83 -4.14 1.12
CA TYR A 532 -16.73 -5.29 1.17
C TYR A 532 -18.20 -4.87 1.30
N GLN A 533 -18.50 -3.81 2.06
CA GLN A 533 -19.86 -3.26 2.13
C GLN A 533 -20.34 -2.68 0.79
N LEU A 534 -19.44 -2.06 0.03
CA LEU A 534 -19.74 -1.57 -1.32
C LEU A 534 -20.06 -2.74 -2.27
N ASP A 535 -19.30 -3.85 -2.23
CA ASP A 535 -19.61 -5.07 -2.99
C ASP A 535 -20.98 -5.64 -2.61
N GLU A 536 -21.26 -5.77 -1.31
CA GLU A 536 -22.53 -6.31 -0.83
C GLU A 536 -23.74 -5.48 -1.29
N SER A 537 -23.57 -4.17 -1.48
CA SER A 537 -24.62 -3.25 -1.96
C SER A 537 -24.60 -3.02 -3.47
N ALA A 538 -23.64 -3.57 -4.20
CA ALA A 538 -23.52 -3.37 -5.64
C ALA A 538 -24.62 -4.10 -6.42
N ASN A 539 -25.16 -3.45 -7.46
CA ASN A 539 -26.13 -4.05 -8.38
C ASN A 539 -25.51 -5.18 -9.22
N LEU A 540 -24.26 -4.97 -9.66
CA LEU A 540 -23.44 -5.97 -10.37
C LEU A 540 -22.34 -6.44 -9.43
N ARG A 541 -22.33 -7.72 -9.10
CA ARG A 541 -21.35 -8.28 -8.16
C ARG A 541 -20.28 -9.16 -8.81
N TYR A 542 -20.47 -9.56 -10.05
CA TYR A 542 -19.63 -10.54 -10.73
C TYR A 542 -18.97 -9.93 -11.96
N SER A 543 -17.67 -10.11 -12.14
CA SER A 543 -16.91 -9.53 -13.26
C SER A 543 -17.42 -10.01 -14.62
N HIS A 544 -17.85 -11.27 -14.74
CA HIS A 544 -18.40 -11.84 -15.98
C HIS A 544 -19.79 -11.29 -16.37
N GLU A 545 -20.48 -10.59 -15.46
CA GLU A 545 -21.74 -9.89 -15.73
C GLU A 545 -21.54 -8.44 -16.18
N ASN A 546 -20.32 -7.91 -16.14
CA ASN A 546 -20.03 -6.54 -16.54
C ASN A 546 -20.33 -6.35 -18.04
N PRO A 547 -21.34 -5.54 -18.42
CA PRO A 547 -21.74 -5.38 -19.81
C PRO A 547 -20.65 -4.72 -20.68
N ASP A 548 -19.84 -3.82 -20.09
CA ASP A 548 -18.79 -3.11 -20.83
C ASP A 548 -17.59 -4.04 -21.09
N ILE A 549 -17.33 -4.99 -20.19
CA ILE A 549 -16.32 -6.06 -20.42
C ILE A 549 -16.79 -6.99 -21.54
N ASN A 550 -18.06 -7.42 -21.51
CA ASN A 550 -18.61 -8.28 -22.54
C ASN A 550 -18.58 -7.58 -23.93
N LEU A 551 -18.94 -6.30 -23.98
CA LEU A 551 -18.85 -5.49 -25.18
C LEU A 551 -17.39 -5.34 -25.69
N LEU A 552 -16.43 -5.14 -24.78
CA LEU A 552 -15.01 -5.05 -25.14
C LEU A 552 -14.50 -6.35 -25.76
N TYR A 553 -14.89 -7.51 -25.25
CA TYR A 553 -14.56 -8.79 -25.88
C TYR A 553 -15.23 -8.94 -27.24
N GLU A 554 -16.52 -8.65 -27.36
CA GLU A 554 -17.26 -8.75 -28.61
C GLU A 554 -16.67 -7.85 -29.72
N GLU A 555 -16.32 -6.60 -29.40
CA GLU A 555 -15.85 -5.63 -30.37
C GLU A 555 -14.35 -5.71 -30.66
N TYR A 556 -13.53 -6.19 -29.69
CA TYR A 556 -12.09 -6.00 -29.80
C TYR A 556 -11.23 -7.24 -29.49
N PHE A 557 -11.47 -7.94 -28.39
CA PHE A 557 -10.64 -9.06 -27.96
C PHE A 557 -11.18 -10.44 -28.31
N GLU A 558 -12.42 -10.55 -28.82
CA GLU A 558 -13.16 -11.78 -29.14
C GLU A 558 -13.57 -12.59 -27.91
N LYS A 559 -12.64 -12.98 -27.06
CA LYS A 559 -12.85 -13.76 -25.83
C LYS A 559 -11.64 -13.64 -24.89
N PRO A 560 -11.79 -13.99 -23.61
CA PRO A 560 -10.65 -14.10 -22.69
C PRO A 560 -9.57 -15.06 -23.22
N ASN A 561 -8.31 -14.70 -22.97
CA ASN A 561 -7.12 -15.43 -23.42
C ASN A 561 -7.08 -15.68 -24.95
N SER A 562 -7.77 -14.86 -25.76
CA SER A 562 -7.58 -14.86 -27.20
C SER A 562 -6.15 -14.44 -27.56
N HIS A 563 -5.71 -14.70 -28.79
CA HIS A 563 -4.38 -14.26 -29.22
C HIS A 563 -4.17 -12.75 -29.04
N LYS A 564 -5.18 -11.93 -29.36
CA LYS A 564 -5.11 -10.47 -29.23
C LYS A 564 -5.14 -10.03 -27.77
N ALA A 565 -5.95 -10.67 -26.93
CA ALA A 565 -5.98 -10.44 -25.49
C ALA A 565 -4.61 -10.80 -24.87
N HIS A 566 -4.05 -11.94 -25.26
CA HIS A 566 -2.75 -12.37 -24.77
C HIS A 566 -1.62 -11.39 -25.15
N MET A 567 -1.61 -10.84 -26.35
CA MET A 567 -0.62 -9.85 -26.76
C MET A 567 -0.69 -8.54 -25.97
N LEU A 568 -1.89 -8.08 -25.60
CA LEU A 568 -2.10 -6.75 -25.01
C LEU A 568 -2.29 -6.76 -23.51
N LEU A 569 -2.88 -7.84 -22.97
CA LEU A 569 -3.30 -7.93 -21.56
C LEU A 569 -2.44 -8.89 -20.73
N HIS A 570 -1.51 -9.60 -21.35
CA HIS A 570 -0.60 -10.53 -20.67
C HIS A 570 0.85 -10.12 -20.81
N THR A 571 1.72 -10.72 -20.02
CA THR A 571 3.16 -10.45 -20.03
C THR A 571 3.94 -11.68 -19.59
N ASP A 572 5.13 -11.89 -20.14
CA ASP A 572 6.06 -12.90 -19.66
C ASP A 572 6.97 -12.30 -18.57
N HIS A 573 6.70 -12.66 -17.34
CA HIS A 573 7.50 -12.21 -16.20
C HIS A 573 8.95 -12.74 -16.21
N LEU A 574 9.25 -13.76 -17.03
CA LEU A 574 10.62 -14.32 -17.17
C LEU A 574 11.46 -13.54 -18.17
N GLU A 575 10.86 -12.93 -19.21
CA GLU A 575 11.59 -12.15 -20.21
C GLU A 575 12.28 -10.94 -19.59
N SER A 576 11.68 -10.35 -18.56
CA SER A 576 12.27 -9.25 -17.81
C SER A 576 12.39 -9.58 -16.33
N MET A 577 13.55 -10.08 -15.95
CA MET A 577 13.95 -10.18 -14.53
C MET A 577 14.46 -8.84 -13.97
N GLU A 578 14.34 -7.76 -14.73
CA GLU A 578 14.73 -6.43 -14.29
C GLU A 578 13.86 -5.94 -13.14
N LEU A 579 14.53 -5.55 -12.07
CA LEU A 579 13.95 -4.74 -11.01
C LEU A 579 14.23 -3.28 -11.38
N TYR A 580 13.24 -2.41 -11.24
CA TYR A 580 13.40 -0.99 -11.52
C TYR A 580 14.69 -0.44 -10.88
N GLY A 581 15.55 0.21 -11.70
CA GLY A 581 16.78 0.86 -11.27
C GLY A 581 17.93 -0.07 -10.88
N THR A 582 17.72 -1.37 -10.90
CA THR A 582 18.82 -2.34 -10.69
C THR A 582 19.17 -2.93 -12.04
N GLY A 583 20.35 -2.65 -12.56
CA GLY A 583 20.86 -3.40 -13.72
C GLY A 583 20.73 -4.91 -13.46
N TYR A 584 20.53 -5.63 -14.52
CA TYR A 584 20.36 -7.07 -14.61
C TYR A 584 21.03 -7.87 -13.46
N CYS A 585 20.23 -8.46 -12.59
CA CYS A 585 20.72 -9.45 -11.64
C CYS A 585 20.86 -10.80 -12.35
N ASP A 586 22.05 -11.09 -12.84
CA ASP A 586 22.38 -12.41 -13.39
C ASP A 586 22.39 -13.47 -12.27
N TYR A 587 21.24 -14.10 -12.06
CA TYR A 587 21.06 -15.16 -11.06
C TYR A 587 21.68 -16.51 -11.46
N SER A 588 22.23 -16.65 -12.68
CA SER A 588 22.94 -17.87 -13.11
C SER A 588 24.26 -18.11 -12.35
N LYS A 589 24.66 -17.15 -11.50
CA LYS A 589 25.92 -17.18 -10.73
C LYS A 589 25.75 -17.35 -9.21
N LYS A 590 24.55 -17.70 -8.73
CA LYS A 590 24.36 -18.08 -7.32
C LYS A 590 24.05 -19.55 -7.16
#